data_c331ab32e2c056068219d1ab4e14f74f
#
_entry.id   c331ab32e2c056068219d1ab4e14f74f
#
_cell.length_a   1.000
_cell.length_b   1.000
_cell.length_c   1.000
_cell.angle_alpha   90.00
_cell.angle_beta   90.00
_cell.angle_gamma   90.00
#
_symmetry.space_group_name_H-M   'P 1'
#
loop_
_entity.id
_entity.type
_entity.pdbx_description
1 polymer ?
#
loop_
_entity_poly.entity_id
_entity_poly.type
_entity_poly.pdbx_seq_one_letter_code
_entity_poly.pdbx_strand_id
1 'polypeptide(L)'
;MKNMKTLRVKMVGLLATALILFSAFRADKPVITIFMIGDSTMANKKIDGGNPERGWGMVLPGFFSEDIRIDNHAANGRSSRSFISEGRWEKVISKVKKGDYVFIQFGHNDEKADSTRHTDPGSTFDEILRRYVNETRAKGGIPVLF
;
A
#
# COMPACT_ATOMS: atom_id res chain seq x y z
N MET A 1 -56.07 -21.31 23.75
CA MET A 1 -55.34 -20.08 24.05
C MET A 1 -53.88 -20.28 24.48
N LYS A 2 -53.49 -21.38 25.12
CA LYS A 2 -52.08 -21.65 25.55
C LYS A 2 -51.08 -21.78 24.38
N ASN A 3 -51.46 -22.39 23.27
CA ASN A 3 -50.56 -22.63 22.12
C ASN A 3 -50.16 -21.36 21.32
N MET A 4 -51.03 -20.36 21.25
CA MET A 4 -50.72 -19.11 20.53
C MET A 4 -49.67 -18.23 21.23
N LYS A 5 -49.67 -18.22 22.57
CA LYS A 5 -48.65 -17.47 23.34
C LYS A 5 -47.26 -18.08 23.20
N THR A 6 -47.18 -19.42 23.21
CA THR A 6 -45.91 -20.15 23.05
C THR A 6 -45.34 -20.02 21.64
N LEU A 7 -46.21 -19.97 20.62
CA LEU A 7 -45.77 -19.77 19.22
C LEU A 7 -45.24 -18.34 19.00
N ARG A 8 -45.89 -17.32 19.58
CA ARG A 8 -45.44 -15.94 19.50
C ARG A 8 -44.07 -15.72 20.20
N VAL A 9 -43.83 -16.36 21.33
CA VAL A 9 -42.53 -16.26 22.04
C VAL A 9 -41.44 -16.95 21.24
N LYS A 10 -41.72 -18.10 20.62
CA LYS A 10 -40.73 -18.79 19.74
C LYS A 10 -40.42 -17.98 18.49
N MET A 11 -41.41 -17.35 17.85
CA MET A 11 -41.20 -16.49 16.69
C MET A 11 -40.40 -15.24 17.02
N VAL A 12 -40.67 -14.57 18.18
CA VAL A 12 -39.89 -13.40 18.62
C VAL A 12 -38.44 -13.78 18.94
N GLY A 13 -38.22 -14.94 19.57
CA GLY A 13 -36.88 -15.47 19.82
C GLY A 13 -36.11 -15.79 18.53
N LEU A 14 -36.77 -16.36 17.51
CA LEU A 14 -36.14 -16.64 16.22
C LEU A 14 -35.78 -15.38 15.43
N LEU A 15 -36.66 -14.35 15.48
CA LEU A 15 -36.41 -13.06 14.86
C LEU A 15 -35.24 -12.31 15.56
N ALA A 16 -35.18 -12.36 16.89
CA ALA A 16 -34.09 -11.74 17.65
C ALA A 16 -32.73 -12.40 17.35
N THR A 17 -32.70 -13.74 17.28
CA THR A 17 -31.46 -14.47 16.89
C THR A 17 -31.06 -14.18 15.45
N ALA A 18 -31.99 -14.07 14.51
CA ALA A 18 -31.71 -13.70 13.12
C ALA A 18 -31.15 -12.27 13.00
N LEU A 19 -31.68 -11.32 13.78
CA LEU A 19 -31.18 -9.94 13.83
C LEU A 19 -29.74 -9.86 14.39
N ILE A 20 -29.44 -10.63 15.43
CA ILE A 20 -28.09 -10.70 16.03
C ILE A 20 -27.09 -11.33 15.06
N LEU A 21 -27.49 -12.38 14.33
CA LEU A 21 -26.64 -12.99 13.31
C LEU A 21 -26.40 -12.05 12.11
N PHE A 22 -27.40 -11.24 11.74
CA PHE A 22 -27.25 -10.26 10.64
C PHE A 22 -26.35 -9.08 11.02
N SER A 23 -26.35 -8.67 12.29
CA SER A 23 -25.47 -7.60 12.79
C SER A 23 -24.00 -8.03 12.94
N ALA A 24 -23.73 -9.34 13.05
CA ALA A 24 -22.37 -9.88 13.11
C ALA A 24 -21.67 -9.91 11.73
N PHE A 25 -22.40 -9.78 10.62
CA PHE A 25 -21.87 -9.66 9.26
C PHE A 25 -21.65 -8.20 8.85
N ARG A 26 -21.02 -7.38 9.69
CA ARG A 26 -20.34 -6.20 9.17
C ARG A 26 -19.05 -6.70 8.51
N ALA A 27 -19.09 -6.84 7.19
CA ALA A 27 -17.86 -6.97 6.43
C ALA A 27 -17.04 -5.70 6.68
N ASP A 28 -15.93 -5.83 7.41
CA ASP A 28 -14.98 -4.74 7.53
C ASP A 28 -14.62 -4.29 6.12
N LYS A 29 -14.76 -2.99 5.85
CA LYS A 29 -14.33 -2.45 4.55
C LYS A 29 -12.86 -2.84 4.36
N PRO A 30 -12.50 -3.41 3.20
CA PRO A 30 -11.10 -3.75 2.97
C PRO A 30 -10.26 -2.49 3.09
N VAL A 31 -9.30 -2.51 4.00
CA VAL A 31 -8.32 -1.42 4.15
C VAL A 31 -7.47 -1.39 2.89
N ILE A 32 -7.52 -0.29 2.15
CA ILE A 32 -6.67 -0.06 0.97
C ILE A 32 -5.27 0.34 1.46
N THR A 33 -4.24 -0.30 0.94
CA THR A 33 -2.86 0.07 1.25
C THR A 33 -2.24 0.84 0.08
N ILE A 34 -1.58 1.95 0.39
CA ILE A 34 -0.70 2.66 -0.53
C ILE A 34 0.73 2.28 -0.17
N PHE A 35 1.33 1.42 -0.98
CA PHE A 35 2.75 1.11 -0.90
C PHE A 35 3.54 2.20 -1.60
N MET A 36 4.59 2.70 -0.95
CA MET A 36 5.43 3.74 -1.52
C MET A 36 6.84 3.19 -1.77
N ILE A 37 7.31 3.27 -2.99
CA ILE A 37 8.67 2.90 -3.39
C ILE A 37 9.36 4.09 -4.05
N GLY A 38 10.59 4.35 -3.64
CA GLY A 38 11.31 5.53 -4.12
C GLY A 38 12.63 5.75 -3.40
N ASP A 39 13.18 6.92 -3.62
CA ASP A 39 14.45 7.36 -3.06
C ASP A 39 14.31 8.21 -1.78
N SER A 40 15.35 9.02 -1.51
CA SER A 40 15.44 9.86 -0.31
C SER A 40 14.39 10.97 -0.26
N THR A 41 13.84 11.42 -1.37
CA THR A 41 12.84 12.50 -1.41
C THR A 41 11.49 12.03 -0.88
N MET A 42 11.21 10.73 -1.01
CA MET A 42 10.00 10.07 -0.50
C MET A 42 10.22 9.40 0.87
N ALA A 43 11.44 8.95 1.17
CA ALA A 43 11.73 8.09 2.31
C ALA A 43 11.45 8.72 3.68
N ASN A 44 11.07 7.90 4.64
CA ASN A 44 11.02 8.29 6.03
C ASN A 44 12.42 8.66 6.55
N LYS A 45 12.50 9.77 7.28
CA LYS A 45 13.74 10.24 7.91
C LYS A 45 13.70 10.04 9.42
N LYS A 46 14.86 9.76 10.00
CA LYS A 46 15.02 9.88 11.45
C LYS A 46 14.99 11.37 11.81
N ILE A 47 14.11 11.75 12.70
CA ILE A 47 13.90 13.15 13.13
C ILE A 47 14.60 13.47 14.46
N ASP A 48 15.31 12.49 15.02
CA ASP A 48 16.16 12.64 16.20
C ASP A 48 17.41 13.49 15.90
N GLY A 49 17.98 14.05 16.94
CA GLY A 49 19.22 14.82 16.83
C GLY A 49 19.13 16.13 16.03
N GLY A 50 17.93 16.69 15.83
CA GLY A 50 17.74 17.96 15.10
C GLY A 50 17.84 17.85 13.59
N ASN A 51 17.75 16.65 13.01
CA ASN A 51 17.74 16.47 11.55
C ASN A 51 16.53 17.20 10.91
N PRO A 52 16.77 18.22 10.04
CA PRO A 52 15.70 18.98 9.38
C PRO A 52 15.09 18.25 8.16
N GLU A 53 15.73 17.19 7.67
CA GLU A 53 15.28 16.49 6.47
C GLU A 53 13.92 15.86 6.66
N ARG A 54 13.08 15.98 5.64
CA ARG A 54 11.77 15.31 5.55
C ARG A 54 11.60 14.72 4.17
N GLY A 55 11.19 13.45 4.09
CA GLY A 55 10.67 12.88 2.87
C GLY A 55 9.16 13.13 2.81
N TRP A 56 8.63 13.45 1.62
CA TRP A 56 7.20 13.76 1.47
C TRP A 56 6.29 12.59 1.89
N GLY A 57 6.79 11.36 1.81
CA GLY A 57 6.06 10.18 2.28
C GLY A 57 5.79 10.17 3.78
N MET A 58 6.53 10.96 4.58
CA MET A 58 6.29 11.09 6.03
C MET A 58 5.02 11.87 6.34
N VAL A 59 4.64 12.81 5.49
CA VAL A 59 3.49 13.68 5.70
C VAL A 59 2.24 13.17 5.00
N LEU A 60 2.41 12.27 4.03
CA LEU A 60 1.32 11.74 3.23
C LEU A 60 0.16 11.13 4.05
N PRO A 61 0.42 10.40 5.17
CA PRO A 61 -0.68 9.86 5.99
C PRO A 61 -1.67 10.90 6.49
N GLY A 62 -1.23 12.15 6.70
CA GLY A 62 -2.09 13.24 7.16
C GLY A 62 -3.14 13.70 6.12
N PHE A 63 -3.06 13.25 4.89
CA PHE A 63 -3.99 13.60 3.80
C PHE A 63 -5.03 12.51 3.52
N PHE A 64 -4.98 11.39 4.24
CA PHE A 64 -5.90 10.27 4.05
C PHE A 64 -6.67 9.97 5.33
N SER A 65 -7.85 9.35 5.17
CA SER A 65 -8.65 8.84 6.27
C SER A 65 -8.07 7.54 6.84
N GLU A 66 -8.54 7.13 8.02
CA GLU A 66 -8.02 5.95 8.75
C GLU A 66 -8.23 4.61 8.03
N ASP A 67 -9.10 4.58 7.02
CA ASP A 67 -9.33 3.41 6.16
C ASP A 67 -8.28 3.23 5.06
N ILE A 68 -7.33 4.18 4.92
CA ILE A 68 -6.18 4.10 4.02
C ILE A 68 -4.89 3.89 4.82
N ARG A 69 -4.20 2.81 4.53
CA ARG A 69 -2.90 2.51 5.14
C ARG A 69 -1.77 2.98 4.22
N ILE A 70 -0.82 3.73 4.76
CA ILE A 70 0.42 4.09 4.05
C ILE A 70 1.54 3.16 4.52
N ASP A 71 2.15 2.41 3.59
CA ASP A 71 3.31 1.52 3.83
C ASP A 71 4.51 2.03 3.01
N ASN A 72 5.32 2.91 3.63
CA ASN A 72 6.43 3.58 2.95
C ASN A 72 7.72 2.75 3.01
N HIS A 73 8.10 2.19 1.87
CA HIS A 73 9.32 1.41 1.64
C HIS A 73 10.43 2.19 0.95
N ALA A 74 10.21 3.47 0.62
CA ALA A 74 11.23 4.32 0.00
C ALA A 74 12.51 4.38 0.86
N ALA A 75 13.67 4.44 0.23
CA ALA A 75 14.95 4.34 0.91
C ALA A 75 15.98 5.32 0.33
N ASN A 76 16.72 5.98 1.23
CA ASN A 76 17.74 6.95 0.85
C ASN A 76 18.79 6.35 -0.11
N GLY A 77 19.10 7.06 -1.18
CA GLY A 77 20.16 6.71 -2.12
C GLY A 77 19.82 5.59 -3.11
N ARG A 78 18.59 5.11 -3.13
CA ARG A 78 18.17 4.01 -4.04
C ARG A 78 17.68 4.56 -5.36
N SER A 79 18.19 3.94 -6.44
CA SER A 79 17.67 4.08 -7.79
C SER A 79 16.60 3.02 -8.05
N SER A 80 15.92 3.12 -9.18
CA SER A 80 14.97 2.09 -9.62
C SER A 80 15.65 0.72 -9.72
N ARG A 81 16.88 0.65 -10.23
CA ARG A 81 17.70 -0.56 -10.34
C ARG A 81 18.08 -1.13 -8.99
N SER A 82 18.69 -0.31 -8.11
CA SER A 82 19.19 -0.79 -6.83
C SER A 82 18.06 -1.22 -5.90
N PHE A 83 16.88 -0.62 -6.00
CA PHE A 83 15.71 -1.05 -5.25
C PHE A 83 15.27 -2.48 -5.59
N ILE A 84 15.42 -2.90 -6.85
CA ILE A 84 15.20 -4.29 -7.26
C ILE A 84 16.35 -5.19 -6.80
N SER A 85 17.59 -4.81 -7.12
CA SER A 85 18.75 -5.67 -6.88
C SER A 85 19.01 -5.97 -5.40
N GLU A 86 18.51 -5.09 -4.49
CA GLU A 86 18.54 -5.31 -3.04
C GLU A 86 17.35 -6.14 -2.51
N GLY A 87 16.49 -6.67 -3.39
CA GLY A 87 15.31 -7.45 -2.99
C GLY A 87 14.23 -6.63 -2.27
N ARG A 88 14.27 -5.29 -2.41
CA ARG A 88 13.26 -4.40 -1.79
C ARG A 88 11.94 -4.47 -2.51
N TRP A 89 11.97 -4.52 -3.84
CA TRP A 89 10.78 -4.65 -4.65
C TRP A 89 10.02 -5.94 -4.37
N GLU A 90 10.71 -7.05 -4.27
CA GLU A 90 10.13 -8.36 -3.99
C GLU A 90 9.38 -8.36 -2.65
N LYS A 91 9.92 -7.66 -1.64
CA LYS A 91 9.25 -7.49 -0.33
C LYS A 91 7.96 -6.68 -0.42
N VAL A 92 7.90 -5.69 -1.31
CA VAL A 92 6.70 -4.86 -1.52
C VAL A 92 5.67 -5.62 -2.32
N ILE A 93 6.04 -6.11 -3.51
CA ILE A 93 5.09 -6.74 -4.44
C ILE A 93 4.46 -8.03 -3.89
N SER A 94 5.15 -8.71 -2.96
CA SER A 94 4.59 -9.86 -2.26
C SER A 94 3.40 -9.53 -1.37
N LYS A 95 3.28 -8.28 -0.92
CA LYS A 95 2.21 -7.80 -0.04
C LYS A 95 1.03 -7.17 -0.79
N VAL A 96 1.27 -6.68 -2.02
CA VAL A 96 0.27 -5.99 -2.83
C VAL A 96 -0.91 -6.91 -3.13
N LYS A 97 -2.12 -6.39 -2.93
CA LYS A 97 -3.40 -7.05 -3.19
C LYS A 97 -4.22 -6.24 -4.18
N LYS A 98 -5.26 -6.85 -4.71
CA LYS A 98 -6.21 -6.18 -5.59
C LYS A 98 -6.82 -4.95 -4.91
N GLY A 99 -6.72 -3.80 -5.58
CA GLY A 99 -7.22 -2.51 -5.11
C GLY A 99 -6.20 -1.68 -4.32
N ASP A 100 -5.04 -2.23 -3.95
CA ASP A 100 -3.95 -1.46 -3.36
C ASP A 100 -3.29 -0.55 -4.41
N TYR A 101 -2.64 0.51 -3.94
CA TYR A 101 -1.86 1.41 -4.78
C TYR A 101 -0.38 1.18 -4.57
N VAL A 102 0.42 1.40 -5.63
CA VAL A 102 1.88 1.48 -5.54
C VAL A 102 2.32 2.82 -6.11
N PHE A 103 2.81 3.69 -5.24
CA PHE A 103 3.38 4.99 -5.58
C PHE A 103 4.87 4.81 -5.87
N ILE A 104 5.30 5.20 -7.07
CA ILE A 104 6.63 4.91 -7.62
C ILE A 104 7.33 6.23 -7.94
N GLN A 105 8.46 6.51 -7.29
CA GLN A 105 9.26 7.71 -7.54
C GLN A 105 10.75 7.38 -7.55
N PHE A 106 11.35 7.38 -8.73
CA PHE A 106 12.79 7.20 -8.95
C PHE A 106 13.27 8.18 -10.03
N GLY A 107 14.59 8.33 -10.15
CA GLY A 107 15.26 9.15 -11.16
C GLY A 107 16.56 9.75 -10.62
N HIS A 108 16.51 10.50 -9.52
CA HIS A 108 17.67 11.22 -8.98
C HIS A 108 18.91 10.35 -8.73
N ASN A 109 18.73 9.09 -8.29
CA ASN A 109 19.86 8.18 -8.11
C ASN A 109 20.14 7.34 -9.36
N ASP A 110 19.22 7.26 -10.29
CA ASP A 110 19.36 6.56 -11.57
C ASP A 110 20.35 7.26 -12.50
N GLU A 111 20.48 8.59 -12.40
CA GLU A 111 21.46 9.39 -13.16
C GLU A 111 22.90 9.30 -12.62
N LYS A 112 23.12 8.69 -11.43
CA LYS A 112 24.47 8.57 -10.86
C LYS A 112 25.34 7.66 -11.73
N ALA A 113 26.62 8.02 -11.93
CA ALA A 113 27.55 7.23 -12.74
C ALA A 113 27.92 5.86 -12.15
N ASP A 114 27.50 5.59 -10.92
CA ASP A 114 27.70 4.33 -10.22
C ASP A 114 26.89 3.18 -10.87
N SER A 115 27.57 2.16 -11.36
CA SER A 115 26.97 1.03 -12.09
C SER A 115 25.89 0.25 -11.32
N THR A 116 25.90 0.32 -9.99
CA THR A 116 24.89 -0.37 -9.16
C THR A 116 23.56 0.38 -9.14
N ARG A 117 23.56 1.67 -9.49
CA ARG A 117 22.40 2.55 -9.49
C ARG A 117 22.02 3.05 -10.87
N HIS A 118 23.00 3.25 -11.74
CA HIS A 118 22.81 3.89 -13.03
C HIS A 118 21.80 3.16 -13.91
N THR A 119 20.91 3.96 -14.53
CA THR A 119 20.01 3.51 -15.60
C THR A 119 19.94 4.57 -16.68
N ASP A 120 19.74 4.16 -17.93
CA ASP A 120 19.68 5.05 -19.09
C ASP A 120 18.21 5.37 -19.43
N PRO A 121 17.83 6.65 -19.53
CA PRO A 121 16.52 7.07 -20.03
C PRO A 121 16.29 6.53 -21.47
N GLY A 122 15.05 6.15 -21.74
CA GLY A 122 14.69 5.56 -23.05
C GLY A 122 15.06 4.09 -23.21
N SER A 123 15.76 3.49 -22.26
CA SER A 123 16.14 2.07 -22.27
C SER A 123 15.96 1.43 -20.89
N THR A 124 17.04 1.22 -20.13
CA THR A 124 17.01 0.45 -18.88
C THR A 124 16.14 1.10 -17.78
N PHE A 125 16.06 2.42 -17.72
CA PHE A 125 15.14 3.11 -16.79
C PHE A 125 13.69 2.79 -17.10
N ASP A 126 13.32 2.92 -18.38
CA ASP A 126 11.95 2.67 -18.84
C ASP A 126 11.55 1.20 -18.68
N GLU A 127 12.47 0.27 -18.93
CA GLU A 127 12.25 -1.16 -18.75
C GLU A 127 11.94 -1.49 -17.28
N ILE A 128 12.70 -0.90 -16.35
CA ILE A 128 12.49 -1.10 -14.93
C ILE A 128 11.16 -0.48 -14.47
N LEU A 129 10.81 0.73 -14.92
CA LEU A 129 9.52 1.33 -14.61
C LEU A 129 8.37 0.49 -15.17
N ARG A 130 8.47 -0.03 -16.39
CA ARG A 130 7.49 -0.97 -16.96
C ARG A 130 7.35 -2.23 -16.12
N ARG A 131 8.46 -2.76 -15.59
CA ARG A 131 8.44 -3.91 -14.69
C ARG A 131 7.60 -3.60 -13.44
N TYR A 132 7.86 -2.48 -12.75
CA TYR A 132 7.09 -2.07 -11.58
C TYR A 132 5.59 -1.95 -11.88
N VAL A 133 5.26 -1.29 -13.00
CA VAL A 133 3.87 -1.11 -13.44
C VAL A 133 3.19 -2.45 -13.73
N ASN A 134 3.84 -3.31 -14.52
CA ASN A 134 3.26 -4.57 -14.96
C ASN A 134 3.08 -5.56 -13.80
N GLU A 135 4.08 -5.68 -12.92
CA GLU A 135 4.00 -6.57 -11.76
C GLU A 135 2.94 -6.08 -10.75
N THR A 136 2.80 -4.75 -10.55
CA THR A 136 1.73 -4.17 -9.74
C THR A 136 0.36 -4.52 -10.32
N ARG A 137 0.17 -4.31 -11.63
CA ARG A 137 -1.10 -4.64 -12.31
C ARG A 137 -1.41 -6.14 -12.28
N ALA A 138 -0.40 -6.99 -12.40
CA ALA A 138 -0.57 -8.44 -12.30
C ALA A 138 -1.09 -8.90 -10.92
N LYS A 139 -0.82 -8.13 -9.86
CA LYS A 139 -1.40 -8.32 -8.52
C LYS A 139 -2.79 -7.68 -8.35
N GLY A 140 -3.30 -7.01 -9.39
CA GLY A 140 -4.55 -6.24 -9.31
C GLY A 140 -4.39 -4.90 -8.58
N GLY A 141 -3.15 -4.47 -8.33
CA GLY A 141 -2.82 -3.16 -7.77
C GLY A 141 -2.84 -2.05 -8.82
N ILE A 142 -2.84 -0.82 -8.37
CA ILE A 142 -2.91 0.40 -9.18
C ILE A 142 -1.55 1.13 -9.06
N PRO A 143 -0.69 1.11 -10.10
CA PRO A 143 0.56 1.86 -10.08
C PRO A 143 0.33 3.33 -10.36
N VAL A 144 1.05 4.20 -9.65
CA VAL A 144 1.09 5.65 -9.84
C VAL A 144 2.55 6.09 -9.92
N LEU A 145 2.93 6.73 -11.01
CA LEU A 145 4.29 7.23 -11.26
C LEU A 145 4.35 8.74 -10.97
N PHE A 146 5.42 9.18 -10.31
CA PHE A 146 5.73 10.57 -9.98
C PHE A 146 7.01 11.03 -10.65
#